data_dbcfb37a18897da589d81e153129a3b0
#
_entry.id   dbcfb37a18897da589d81e153129a3b0
#
_cell.length_a   1.000
_cell.length_b   1.000
_cell.length_c   1.000
_cell.angle_alpha   90.00
_cell.angle_beta   90.00
_cell.angle_gamma   90.00
#
_symmetry.space_group_name_H-M   'P 1'
#
loop_
_entity.id
_entity.type
_entity.pdbx_description
1 polymer ?
#
loop_
_entity_poly.entity_id
_entity_poly.type
_entity_poly.pdbx_seq_one_letter_code
_entity_poly.pdbx_strand_id
1 'polypeptide(L)'
;MNLYLEDGSAVGTASVQQTGDDILFSVSAHLPTGLWRIVAHGSGGALSLGVMEGGGVWQRRFSSRLVGGLGTVERLTACRCVPARMESEWQGCRGDEAPSLPPGSLCRRRHGGCTLALPWREDGPFPWPERFCLSRTGVMAGRLWVFYGLDEAGQPVLDEEN
;
A
#
# COMPACT_ATOMS: atom_id res chain seq x y z
N MET A 1 23.45 -3.54 6.67
CA MET A 1 23.35 -2.34 5.82
C MET A 1 22.63 -1.22 6.56
N ASN A 2 22.65 0.01 6.07
CA ASN A 2 21.89 1.11 6.66
C ASN A 2 20.46 1.16 6.09
N LEU A 3 19.51 1.68 6.91
CA LEU A 3 18.20 2.12 6.47
C LEU A 3 18.26 3.61 6.17
N TYR A 4 17.73 4.00 5.02
CA TYR A 4 17.75 5.38 4.55
C TYR A 4 16.33 5.96 4.43
N LEU A 5 16.19 7.28 4.55
CA LEU A 5 15.02 8.01 4.06
C LEU A 5 15.12 8.25 2.55
N GLU A 6 14.06 8.79 1.96
CA GLU A 6 14.02 9.15 0.54
C GLU A 6 15.05 10.23 0.16
N ASP A 7 15.38 11.13 1.10
CA ASP A 7 16.41 12.16 0.94
C ASP A 7 17.84 11.63 1.07
N GLY A 8 18.02 10.33 1.33
CA GLY A 8 19.31 9.66 1.49
C GLY A 8 19.90 9.70 2.90
N SER A 9 19.23 10.31 3.87
CA SER A 9 19.70 10.34 5.26
C SER A 9 19.55 8.97 5.91
N ALA A 10 20.59 8.51 6.64
CA ALA A 10 20.58 7.25 7.37
C ALA A 10 19.81 7.42 8.69
N VAL A 11 18.81 6.57 8.93
CA VAL A 11 17.94 6.63 10.11
C VAL A 11 17.95 5.36 10.95
N GLY A 12 18.73 4.39 10.57
CA GLY A 12 18.82 3.13 11.29
C GLY A 12 19.66 2.10 10.57
N THR A 13 19.54 0.86 11.03
CA THR A 13 20.22 -0.30 10.46
C THR A 13 19.20 -1.32 9.97
N ALA A 14 19.60 -2.10 8.99
CA ALA A 14 18.80 -3.18 8.44
C ALA A 14 19.66 -4.40 8.16
N SER A 15 19.07 -5.58 8.25
CA SER A 15 19.69 -6.84 7.86
C SER A 15 18.74 -7.67 7.02
N VAL A 16 19.30 -8.44 6.10
CA VAL A 16 18.59 -9.41 5.27
C VAL A 16 19.27 -10.75 5.49
N GLN A 17 18.53 -11.74 5.93
CA GLN A 17 19.03 -13.08 6.21
C GLN A 17 18.18 -14.11 5.48
N GLN A 18 18.82 -14.97 4.71
CA GLN A 18 18.17 -16.11 4.09
C GLN A 18 18.22 -17.32 5.02
N THR A 19 17.08 -17.96 5.23
CA THR A 19 16.96 -19.17 6.04
C THR A 19 16.09 -20.18 5.25
N GLY A 20 16.74 -21.09 4.56
CA GLY A 20 16.07 -22.01 3.64
C GLY A 20 15.35 -21.24 2.52
N ASP A 21 14.05 -21.50 2.37
CA ASP A 21 13.21 -20.85 1.37
C ASP A 21 12.63 -19.50 1.82
N ASP A 22 13.02 -19.01 2.99
CA ASP A 22 12.55 -17.76 3.56
C ASP A 22 13.66 -16.71 3.62
N ILE A 23 13.27 -15.46 3.48
CA ILE A 23 14.13 -14.29 3.66
C ILE A 23 13.55 -13.46 4.79
N LEU A 24 14.35 -13.27 5.84
CA LEU A 24 14.02 -12.42 6.99
C LEU A 24 14.61 -11.03 6.77
N PHE A 25 13.76 -10.03 6.76
CA PHE A 25 14.13 -8.63 6.83
C PHE A 25 13.98 -8.13 8.26
N SER A 26 15.02 -7.52 8.79
CA SER A 26 15.03 -6.90 10.12
C SER A 26 15.48 -5.45 10.00
N VAL A 27 14.76 -4.54 10.62
CA VAL A 27 15.04 -3.11 10.64
C VAL A 27 15.04 -2.63 12.07
N SER A 28 16.04 -1.82 12.45
CA SER A 28 16.10 -1.07 13.70
C SER A 28 16.31 0.39 13.35
N ALA A 29 15.34 1.25 13.64
CA ALA A 29 15.32 2.63 13.19
C ALA A 29 14.89 3.60 14.28
N HIS A 30 15.37 4.84 14.17
CA HIS A 30 14.90 6.01 14.92
C HIS A 30 14.10 6.92 13.98
N LEU A 31 12.82 6.62 13.84
CA LEU A 31 11.91 7.37 12.98
C LEU A 31 10.95 8.19 13.84
N PRO A 32 10.55 9.38 13.40
CA PRO A 32 9.51 10.17 14.07
C PRO A 32 8.19 9.38 14.14
N THR A 33 7.34 9.73 15.09
CA THR A 33 5.99 9.17 15.23
C THR A 33 5.22 9.24 13.90
N GLY A 34 4.58 8.15 13.54
CA GLY A 34 3.82 8.00 12.30
C GLY A 34 4.06 6.64 11.64
N LEU A 35 3.39 6.41 10.54
CA LEU A 35 3.52 5.19 9.74
C LEU A 35 4.60 5.37 8.67
N TRP A 36 5.46 4.35 8.55
CA TRP A 36 6.58 4.35 7.62
C TRP A 36 6.57 3.06 6.82
N ARG A 37 6.53 3.19 5.50
CA ARG A 37 6.62 2.06 4.58
C ARG A 37 8.10 1.68 4.40
N ILE A 38 8.41 0.43 4.62
CA ILE A 38 9.75 -0.12 4.37
C ILE A 38 9.78 -0.70 2.96
N VAL A 39 10.73 -0.24 2.16
CA VAL A 39 10.92 -0.67 0.77
C VAL A 39 12.32 -1.22 0.61
N ALA A 40 12.43 -2.42 0.04
CA ALA A 40 13.70 -2.99 -0.39
C ALA A 40 13.95 -2.65 -1.86
N HIS A 41 15.16 -2.23 -2.16
CA HIS A 41 15.65 -1.98 -3.52
C HIS A 41 16.74 -2.98 -3.83
N GLY A 42 16.68 -3.56 -4.99
CA GLY A 42 17.66 -4.51 -5.50
C GLY A 42 17.84 -4.38 -6.99
N SER A 43 18.73 -5.22 -7.53
CA SER A 43 19.08 -5.20 -8.96
C SER A 43 17.90 -5.45 -9.90
N GLY A 44 16.85 -6.11 -9.43
CA GLY A 44 15.63 -6.40 -10.21
C GLY A 44 14.48 -5.41 -10.00
N GLY A 45 14.64 -4.40 -9.12
CA GLY A 45 13.59 -3.40 -8.87
C GLY A 45 13.40 -3.08 -7.39
N ALA A 46 12.18 -2.71 -7.01
CA ALA A 46 11.83 -2.37 -5.63
C ALA A 46 10.61 -3.19 -5.15
N LEU A 47 10.59 -3.52 -3.87
CA LEU A 47 9.52 -4.28 -3.24
C LEU A 47 9.12 -3.63 -1.91
N SER A 48 7.83 -3.34 -1.74
CA SER A 48 7.29 -2.90 -0.46
C SER A 48 7.22 -4.08 0.51
N LEU A 49 7.97 -4.00 1.61
CA LEU A 49 8.03 -5.06 2.62
C LEU A 49 6.92 -4.94 3.66
N GLY A 50 6.37 -3.75 3.84
CA GLY A 50 5.30 -3.48 4.81
C GLY A 50 5.45 -2.14 5.49
N VAL A 51 4.71 -1.96 6.57
CA VAL A 51 4.65 -0.72 7.33
C VAL A 51 5.12 -0.97 8.76
N MET A 52 5.86 -0.01 9.33
CA MET A 52 6.19 0.07 10.75
C MET A 52 5.67 1.37 11.34
N GLU A 53 5.32 1.35 12.62
CA GLU A 53 4.89 2.55 13.35
C GLU A 53 6.08 3.13 14.11
N GLY A 54 6.38 4.41 13.83
CA GLY A 54 7.45 5.14 14.50
C GLY A 54 8.82 4.49 14.37
N GLY A 55 9.68 4.74 15.37
CA GLY A 55 10.99 4.09 15.52
C GLY A 55 10.90 2.82 16.36
N GLY A 56 11.89 1.96 16.23
CA GLY A 56 11.98 0.69 16.97
C GLY A 56 12.50 -0.44 16.11
N VAL A 57 12.09 -1.66 16.45
CA VAL A 57 12.48 -2.87 15.73
C VAL A 57 11.28 -3.39 14.94
N TRP A 58 11.50 -3.64 13.66
CA TRP A 58 10.54 -4.25 12.76
C TRP A 58 11.17 -5.46 12.09
N GLN A 59 10.42 -6.57 12.03
CA GLN A 59 10.88 -7.79 11.39
C GLN A 59 9.75 -8.42 10.59
N ARG A 60 10.09 -8.93 9.40
CA ARG A 60 9.17 -9.68 8.56
C ARG A 60 9.87 -10.75 7.75
N ARG A 61 9.19 -11.88 7.62
CA ARG A 61 9.64 -13.03 6.84
C ARG A 61 8.83 -13.11 5.55
N PHE A 62 9.52 -13.37 4.45
CA PHE A 62 8.96 -13.53 3.12
C PHE A 62 9.48 -14.81 2.48
N SER A 63 8.62 -15.47 1.70
CA SER A 63 9.08 -16.55 0.83
C SER A 63 10.09 -16.02 -0.20
N SER A 64 11.15 -16.77 -0.46
CA SER A 64 12.15 -16.44 -1.49
C SER A 64 11.52 -16.25 -2.88
N ARG A 65 10.40 -16.92 -3.16
CA ARG A 65 9.65 -16.75 -4.42
C ARG A 65 9.07 -15.34 -4.57
N LEU A 66 8.56 -14.74 -3.49
CA LEU A 66 8.03 -13.37 -3.49
C LEU A 66 9.13 -12.33 -3.67
N VAL A 67 10.31 -12.61 -3.14
CA VAL A 67 11.45 -11.67 -3.14
C VAL A 67 12.38 -11.92 -4.33
N GLY A 68 12.24 -13.07 -5.00
CA GLY A 68 13.14 -13.50 -6.07
C GLY A 68 13.27 -12.52 -7.23
N GLY A 69 12.19 -11.80 -7.56
CA GLY A 69 12.21 -10.73 -8.57
C GLY A 69 13.02 -9.49 -8.18
N LEU A 70 13.33 -9.31 -6.89
CA LEU A 70 14.13 -8.19 -6.41
C LEU A 70 15.64 -8.34 -6.72
N GLY A 71 16.10 -9.57 -6.90
CA GLY A 71 17.53 -9.87 -7.06
C GLY A 71 18.30 -9.63 -5.77
N THR A 72 19.53 -9.16 -5.90
CA THR A 72 20.38 -8.81 -4.72
C THR A 72 19.86 -7.53 -4.08
N VAL A 73 19.53 -7.59 -2.79
CA VAL A 73 19.10 -6.40 -2.02
C VAL A 73 20.28 -5.47 -1.80
N GLU A 74 20.19 -4.28 -2.32
CA GLU A 74 21.25 -3.27 -2.28
C GLU A 74 20.99 -2.23 -1.19
N ARG A 75 19.72 -1.86 -0.98
CA ARG A 75 19.33 -0.79 -0.08
C ARG A 75 17.92 -1.02 0.48
N LEU A 76 17.71 -0.58 1.73
CA LEU A 76 16.37 -0.41 2.29
C LEU A 76 16.09 1.07 2.53
N THR A 77 14.84 1.48 2.24
CA THR A 77 14.36 2.83 2.52
C THR A 77 13.11 2.81 3.39
N ALA A 78 12.96 3.85 4.21
CA ALA A 78 11.75 4.16 4.94
C ALA A 78 11.11 5.40 4.32
N CYS A 79 9.92 5.21 3.75
CA CYS A 79 9.11 6.28 3.17
C CYS A 79 7.98 6.62 4.14
N ARG A 80 7.81 7.88 4.49
CA ARG A 80 6.71 8.27 5.37
C ARG A 80 5.38 7.99 4.67
N CYS A 81 4.54 7.15 5.28
CA CYS A 81 3.15 7.04 4.86
C CYS A 81 2.46 8.35 5.26
N VAL A 82 2.51 9.33 4.38
CA VAL A 82 1.64 10.49 4.53
C VAL A 82 0.24 9.92 4.35
N PRO A 83 -0.70 10.09 5.32
CA PRO A 83 -2.09 9.78 5.03
C PRO A 83 -2.40 10.53 3.73
N ALA A 84 -2.88 9.81 2.72
CA ALA A 84 -3.26 10.45 1.48
C ALA A 84 -4.10 11.65 1.88
N ARG A 85 -3.59 12.86 1.65
CA ARG A 85 -4.44 14.04 1.76
C ARG A 85 -5.65 13.65 0.94
N MET A 86 -6.84 13.79 1.52
CA MET A 86 -8.04 13.81 0.71
C MET A 86 -7.82 14.98 -0.23
N GLU A 87 -7.12 14.69 -1.32
CA GLU A 87 -6.91 15.65 -2.38
C GLU A 87 -8.31 16.03 -2.84
N SER A 88 -8.48 17.25 -3.21
CA SER A 88 -9.73 17.87 -3.68
C SER A 88 -10.42 17.12 -4.84
N GLU A 89 -9.87 16.00 -5.25
CA GLU A 89 -10.31 15.13 -6.34
C GLU A 89 -11.34 14.06 -5.93
N TRP A 90 -11.42 13.70 -4.64
CA TRP A 90 -12.40 12.74 -4.16
C TRP A 90 -13.74 13.43 -3.93
N GLN A 91 -14.77 12.98 -4.65
CA GLN A 91 -16.13 13.49 -4.56
C GLN A 91 -17.05 12.37 -4.07
N GLY A 92 -18.12 12.72 -3.38
CA GLY A 92 -19.18 11.74 -3.07
C GLY A 92 -19.74 11.14 -4.35
N CYS A 93 -19.87 9.81 -4.40
CA CYS A 93 -20.49 9.15 -5.54
C CYS A 93 -21.96 9.61 -5.67
N ARG A 94 -22.38 9.96 -6.89
CA ARG A 94 -23.78 10.25 -7.18
C ARG A 94 -24.52 8.95 -7.44
N GLY A 95 -25.80 8.89 -7.07
CA GLY A 95 -26.62 7.68 -7.12
C GLY A 95 -26.86 7.07 -8.52
N ASP A 96 -26.50 7.79 -9.57
CA ASP A 96 -26.53 7.34 -10.97
C ASP A 96 -25.26 6.55 -11.36
N GLU A 97 -24.13 6.71 -10.62
CA GLU A 97 -22.87 6.03 -10.92
C GLU A 97 -22.87 4.56 -10.48
N ALA A 98 -23.59 4.20 -9.43
CA ALA A 98 -23.92 2.80 -9.05
C ALA A 98 -24.94 2.77 -7.90
N PRO A 99 -26.19 2.40 -8.14
CA PRO A 99 -27.28 2.46 -7.15
C PRO A 99 -27.09 1.55 -5.93
N SER A 100 -26.09 0.67 -5.92
CA SER A 100 -25.79 -0.27 -4.83
C SER A 100 -24.54 0.09 -4.00
N LEU A 101 -24.01 1.32 -4.11
CA LEU A 101 -22.84 1.71 -3.36
C LEU A 101 -23.14 1.92 -1.87
N PRO A 102 -22.25 1.51 -0.95
CA PRO A 102 -22.39 1.83 0.46
C PRO A 102 -22.45 3.35 0.70
N PRO A 103 -23.23 3.82 1.69
CA PRO A 103 -23.24 5.24 2.06
C PRO A 103 -21.82 5.75 2.39
N GLY A 104 -21.50 6.93 1.89
CA GLY A 104 -20.19 7.55 2.09
C GLY A 104 -19.11 7.09 1.12
N SER A 105 -19.45 6.32 0.09
CA SER A 105 -18.54 5.99 -1.01
C SER A 105 -18.06 7.24 -1.74
N LEU A 106 -16.79 7.22 -2.15
CA LEU A 106 -16.13 8.32 -2.86
C LEU A 106 -15.73 7.87 -4.26
N CYS A 107 -15.72 8.81 -5.19
CA CYS A 107 -15.26 8.61 -6.55
C CYS A 107 -14.18 9.64 -6.90
N ARG A 108 -13.12 9.19 -7.57
CA ARG A 108 -12.09 10.02 -8.17
C ARG A 108 -12.05 9.76 -9.67
N ARG A 109 -12.40 10.77 -10.46
CA ARG A 109 -12.32 10.67 -11.93
C ARG A 109 -10.85 10.67 -12.39
N ARG A 110 -10.56 9.90 -13.42
CA ARG A 110 -9.27 9.85 -14.08
C ARG A 110 -9.46 9.65 -15.59
N HIS A 111 -8.39 9.79 -16.35
CA HIS A 111 -8.44 9.54 -17.78
C HIS A 111 -8.81 8.08 -18.05
N GLY A 112 -9.90 7.85 -18.79
CA GLY A 112 -10.35 6.50 -19.12
C GLY A 112 -11.21 5.81 -18.04
N GLY A 113 -11.77 6.56 -17.04
CA GLY A 113 -12.66 5.96 -16.05
C GLY A 113 -12.66 6.67 -14.69
N CYS A 114 -12.82 5.89 -13.63
CA CYS A 114 -12.74 6.41 -12.27
C CYS A 114 -12.22 5.37 -11.28
N THR A 115 -11.76 5.83 -10.12
CA THR A 115 -11.52 4.99 -8.96
C THR A 115 -12.64 5.20 -7.95
N LEU A 116 -13.28 4.13 -7.52
CA LEU A 116 -14.21 4.12 -6.39
C LEU A 116 -13.45 3.81 -5.11
N ALA A 117 -13.80 4.50 -4.03
CA ALA A 117 -13.37 4.16 -2.68
C ALA A 117 -14.62 3.84 -1.86
N LEU A 118 -14.74 2.59 -1.42
CA LEU A 118 -15.86 2.10 -0.62
C LEU A 118 -15.41 2.02 0.83
N PRO A 119 -16.14 2.63 1.79
CA PRO A 119 -15.79 2.54 3.20
C PRO A 119 -15.91 1.11 3.68
N TRP A 120 -14.91 0.63 4.43
CA TRP A 120 -14.89 -0.72 4.96
C TRP A 120 -14.46 -0.73 6.43
N ARG A 121 -14.95 -1.73 7.15
CA ARG A 121 -14.59 -2.05 8.53
C ARG A 121 -14.15 -3.50 8.59
N GLU A 122 -13.07 -3.79 9.32
CA GLU A 122 -12.53 -5.15 9.46
C GLU A 122 -13.54 -6.15 10.05
N ASP A 123 -14.47 -5.66 10.88
CA ASP A 123 -15.55 -6.44 11.50
C ASP A 123 -16.82 -6.52 10.63
N GLY A 124 -16.82 -5.90 9.46
CA GLY A 124 -17.95 -5.85 8.53
C GLY A 124 -17.75 -6.69 7.26
N PRO A 125 -18.85 -6.91 6.52
CA PRO A 125 -18.76 -7.60 5.23
C PRO A 125 -17.87 -6.82 4.26
N PHE A 126 -17.10 -7.56 3.46
CA PHE A 126 -16.28 -6.95 2.42
C PHE A 126 -17.20 -6.33 1.34
N PRO A 127 -17.02 -5.06 0.98
CA PRO A 127 -17.85 -4.44 -0.06
C PRO A 127 -17.52 -5.07 -1.42
N TRP A 128 -18.56 -5.49 -2.14
CA TRP A 128 -18.46 -6.20 -3.43
C TRP A 128 -17.56 -7.45 -3.39
N PRO A 129 -17.90 -8.45 -2.59
CA PRO A 129 -17.07 -9.65 -2.42
C PRO A 129 -16.82 -10.41 -3.73
N GLU A 130 -17.76 -10.34 -4.68
CA GLU A 130 -17.65 -10.94 -6.02
C GLU A 130 -16.57 -10.29 -6.90
N ARG A 131 -16.10 -9.11 -6.53
CA ARG A 131 -15.06 -8.33 -7.25
C ARG A 131 -13.76 -8.19 -6.44
N PHE A 132 -13.61 -8.99 -5.39
CA PHE A 132 -12.46 -8.93 -4.49
C PHE A 132 -11.11 -8.97 -5.23
N CYS A 133 -10.98 -9.81 -6.26
CA CYS A 133 -9.73 -9.96 -7.03
C CYS A 133 -9.31 -8.68 -7.79
N LEU A 134 -10.22 -7.73 -7.96
CA LEU A 134 -9.98 -6.48 -8.68
C LEU A 134 -9.85 -5.28 -7.72
N SER A 135 -9.86 -5.56 -6.41
CA SER A 135 -9.81 -4.52 -5.38
C SER A 135 -8.42 -4.40 -4.77
N ARG A 136 -8.15 -3.25 -4.20
CA ARG A 136 -7.07 -3.04 -3.24
C ARG A 136 -7.62 -2.41 -1.97
N THR A 137 -7.00 -2.68 -0.83
CA THR A 137 -7.36 -2.05 0.44
C THR A 137 -6.34 -0.98 0.80
N GLY A 138 -6.77 0.04 1.51
CA GLY A 138 -5.88 1.10 1.98
C GLY A 138 -6.53 1.95 3.06
N VAL A 139 -5.72 2.80 3.67
CA VAL A 139 -6.18 3.76 4.69
C VAL A 139 -6.18 5.16 4.11
N MET A 140 -7.32 5.85 4.19
CA MET A 140 -7.47 7.24 3.79
C MET A 140 -8.22 8.00 4.88
N ALA A 141 -7.68 9.13 5.34
CA ALA A 141 -8.22 9.92 6.45
C ALA A 141 -8.49 9.11 7.74
N GLY A 142 -7.59 8.14 8.07
CA GLY A 142 -7.70 7.30 9.26
C GLY A 142 -8.78 6.23 9.22
N ARG A 143 -9.36 5.95 8.06
CA ARG A 143 -10.37 4.90 7.83
C ARG A 143 -9.90 3.92 6.79
N LEU A 144 -10.35 2.66 6.93
CA LEU A 144 -10.14 1.63 5.92
C LEU A 144 -11.08 1.83 4.73
N TRP A 145 -10.53 1.62 3.55
CA TRP A 145 -11.23 1.71 2.28
C TRP A 145 -10.88 0.55 1.39
N VAL A 146 -11.84 0.16 0.55
CA VAL A 146 -11.63 -0.76 -0.56
C VAL A 146 -11.74 0.05 -1.86
N PHE A 147 -10.72 -0.04 -2.69
CA PHE A 147 -10.63 0.70 -3.94
C PHE A 147 -10.87 -0.22 -5.14
N TYR A 148 -11.65 0.26 -6.09
CA TYR A 148 -11.92 -0.39 -7.37
C TYR A 148 -11.64 0.57 -8.51
N GLY A 149 -10.87 0.14 -9.51
CA GLY A 149 -10.79 0.83 -10.79
C GLY A 149 -12.02 0.51 -11.64
N LEU A 150 -12.63 1.50 -12.26
CA LEU A 150 -13.66 1.34 -13.27
C LEU A 150 -13.21 2.02 -14.57
N ASP A 151 -13.50 1.38 -15.70
CA ASP A 151 -13.33 1.98 -17.03
C ASP A 151 -14.49 2.97 -17.35
N GLU A 152 -14.45 3.53 -18.54
CA GLU A 152 -15.49 4.47 -19.03
C GLU A 152 -16.89 3.83 -19.14
N ALA A 153 -16.95 2.51 -19.28
CA ALA A 153 -18.20 1.75 -19.31
C ALA A 153 -18.67 1.34 -17.91
N GLY A 154 -17.93 1.73 -16.84
CA GLY A 154 -18.22 1.37 -15.45
C GLY A 154 -17.89 -0.08 -15.12
N GLN A 155 -17.12 -0.75 -15.97
CA GLN A 155 -16.67 -2.12 -15.70
C GLN A 155 -15.42 -2.10 -14.82
N PRO A 156 -15.33 -3.00 -13.82
CA PRO A 156 -14.16 -3.07 -12.96
C PRO A 156 -12.94 -3.53 -13.74
N VAL A 157 -11.85 -2.79 -13.54
CA VAL A 157 -10.52 -3.08 -14.11
C VAL A 157 -9.49 -3.13 -13.00
N LEU A 158 -8.38 -3.81 -13.23
CA LEU A 158 -7.24 -3.75 -12.32
C LEU A 158 -6.75 -2.30 -12.25
N ASP A 159 -6.63 -1.79 -11.03
CA ASP A 159 -6.11 -0.46 -10.78
C ASP A 159 -4.58 -0.50 -10.91
N GLU A 160 -4.04 -0.03 -12.02
CA GLU A 160 -2.60 0.00 -12.31
C GLU A 160 -1.86 1.14 -11.57
N GLU A 161 -2.54 1.93 -10.77
CA GLU A 161 -1.89 2.93 -9.91
C GLU A 161 -1.18 2.22 -8.74
N ASN A 162 0.10 2.02 -8.93
CA ASN A 162 1.08 1.69 -7.91
C ASN A 162 1.48 2.94 -7.11
#